data_760a405cd09053121388db18be06e5e8
#
_entry.id   760a405cd09053121388db18be06e5e8
#
_cell.length_a   1.000
_cell.length_b   1.000
_cell.length_c   1.000
_cell.angle_alpha   90.00
_cell.angle_beta   90.00
_cell.angle_gamma   90.00
#
_symmetry.space_group_name_H-M   'P 1'
#
loop_
_entity.id
_entity.type
_entity.pdbx_description
1 polymer ?
#
loop_
_entity_poly.entity_id
_entity_poly.type
_entity_poly.pdbx_seq_one_letter_code
_entity_poly.pdbx_strand_id
1 'polypeptide(L)'
;MNSSSPCPAKPGLVVLARRVAGLLAGCAWAGAASAHEASGAAGGFLSGFLHPLAGPDHVVAMVAVGLWGAFLGRPALWLLPVVFPLVMAGGGAAGVLRVPLPGVEVGIALSAIALGGAVAWGWRAPLALAAVLVAAFAVFHGHAHGTELPQAADPIAYSLGFVVATGLLHLCGIAFGELTRWPWGSKAVRGLGALIALVGAGFLVRAL
;
A
#
# COMPACT_ATOMS: atom_id res chain seq x y z
N MET A 1 -5.69 28.22 -46.05
CA MET A 1 -6.55 28.09 -44.85
C MET A 1 -6.60 26.61 -44.51
N ASN A 2 -5.76 26.20 -43.57
CA ASN A 2 -5.65 24.78 -43.16
C ASN A 2 -6.26 24.69 -41.75
N SER A 3 -7.51 24.23 -41.65
CA SER A 3 -8.19 23.97 -40.38
C SER A 3 -7.84 22.53 -39.92
N SER A 4 -6.86 22.43 -39.03
CA SER A 4 -6.59 21.17 -38.32
C SER A 4 -7.63 21.01 -37.19
N SER A 5 -8.63 20.17 -37.42
CA SER A 5 -9.57 19.75 -36.38
C SER A 5 -8.87 18.92 -35.32
N PRO A 6 -9.09 19.14 -34.02
CA PRO A 6 -8.50 18.31 -32.99
C PRO A 6 -9.10 16.89 -33.03
N CYS A 7 -8.23 15.89 -32.97
CA CYS A 7 -8.60 14.47 -32.94
C CYS A 7 -9.43 14.18 -31.68
N PRO A 8 -10.60 13.55 -31.77
CA PRO A 8 -11.43 13.25 -30.58
C PRO A 8 -10.72 12.25 -29.68
N ALA A 9 -10.64 12.58 -28.41
CA ALA A 9 -10.07 11.69 -27.38
C ALA A 9 -10.82 10.35 -27.35
N LYS A 10 -10.07 9.24 -27.34
CA LYS A 10 -10.65 7.89 -27.33
C LYS A 10 -11.55 7.73 -26.10
N PRO A 11 -12.81 7.28 -26.23
CA PRO A 11 -13.80 7.24 -25.13
C PRO A 11 -13.35 6.42 -23.92
N GLY A 12 -12.49 5.42 -24.09
CA GLY A 12 -11.92 4.63 -22.99
C GLY A 12 -11.02 5.42 -22.03
N LEU A 13 -10.31 6.46 -22.51
CA LEU A 13 -9.42 7.26 -21.68
C LEU A 13 -10.18 8.16 -20.71
N VAL A 14 -11.31 8.72 -21.16
CA VAL A 14 -12.15 9.58 -20.32
C VAL A 14 -12.87 8.78 -19.23
N VAL A 15 -13.31 7.57 -19.54
CA VAL A 15 -13.94 6.65 -18.57
C VAL A 15 -12.92 6.21 -17.52
N LEU A 16 -11.69 5.89 -17.91
CA LEU A 16 -10.64 5.49 -16.99
C LEU A 16 -10.21 6.66 -16.10
N ALA A 17 -10.02 7.85 -16.66
CA ALA A 17 -9.67 9.05 -15.89
C ALA A 17 -10.76 9.40 -14.85
N ARG A 18 -12.04 9.27 -15.21
CA ARG A 18 -13.16 9.46 -14.26
C ARG A 18 -13.19 8.40 -13.17
N ARG A 19 -12.87 7.13 -13.47
CA ARG A 19 -12.80 6.06 -12.47
C ARG A 19 -11.63 6.23 -11.52
N VAL A 20 -10.46 6.62 -12.03
CA VAL A 20 -9.27 6.91 -11.20
C VAL A 20 -9.50 8.17 -10.35
N ALA A 21 -10.08 9.24 -10.91
CA ALA A 21 -10.42 10.46 -10.16
C ALA A 21 -11.46 10.16 -9.06
N GLY A 22 -12.45 9.30 -9.33
CA GLY A 22 -13.44 8.87 -8.34
C GLY A 22 -12.83 8.06 -7.20
N LEU A 23 -11.86 7.19 -7.50
CA LEU A 23 -11.12 6.42 -6.49
C LEU A 23 -10.22 7.33 -5.64
N LEU A 24 -9.54 8.29 -6.25
CA LEU A 24 -8.69 9.27 -5.54
C LEU A 24 -9.51 10.21 -4.67
N ALA A 25 -10.68 10.66 -5.13
CA ALA A 25 -11.59 11.48 -4.34
C ALA A 25 -12.19 10.71 -3.16
N GLY A 26 -12.47 9.41 -3.33
CA GLY A 26 -12.91 8.51 -2.25
C GLY A 26 -11.83 8.31 -1.17
N CYS A 27 -10.56 8.22 -1.56
CA CYS A 27 -9.44 8.12 -0.61
C CYS A 27 -9.16 9.44 0.13
N ALA A 28 -9.38 10.60 -0.50
CA ALA A 28 -9.13 11.91 0.11
C ALA A 28 -10.21 12.35 1.12
N TRP A 29 -11.43 11.78 1.06
CA TRP A 29 -12.52 12.17 1.96
C TRP A 29 -12.59 11.37 3.26
N ALA A 30 -11.76 10.36 3.45
CA ALA A 30 -11.72 9.57 4.69
C ALA A 30 -11.12 10.34 5.92
N GLY A 31 -10.71 11.59 5.74
CA GLY A 31 -9.97 12.38 6.73
C GLY A 31 -10.79 13.09 7.82
N ALA A 32 -12.11 12.94 7.92
CA ALA A 32 -12.91 13.66 8.91
C ALA A 32 -14.13 12.87 9.39
N ALA A 33 -13.94 11.63 9.81
CA ALA A 33 -14.95 10.94 10.61
C ALA A 33 -14.49 10.93 12.07
N SER A 34 -15.03 11.84 12.88
CA SER A 34 -14.98 11.71 14.34
C SER A 34 -15.56 10.35 14.70
N ALA A 35 -14.71 9.42 15.10
CA ALA A 35 -15.12 8.11 15.57
C ALA A 35 -15.89 8.31 16.89
N HIS A 36 -17.21 8.37 16.83
CA HIS A 36 -18.02 7.98 17.98
C HIS A 36 -17.60 6.56 18.30
N GLU A 37 -17.21 6.32 19.56
CA GLU A 37 -16.77 5.02 20.05
C GLU A 37 -17.88 3.98 19.81
N ALA A 38 -17.83 3.33 18.65
CA ALA A 38 -18.64 2.15 18.41
C ALA A 38 -17.99 1.02 19.21
N SER A 39 -18.61 0.65 20.32
CA SER A 39 -18.18 -0.48 21.15
C SER A 39 -18.54 -1.81 20.47
N GLY A 40 -17.73 -2.86 20.70
CA GLY A 40 -17.97 -4.21 20.19
C GLY A 40 -17.37 -4.50 18.82
N ALA A 41 -17.87 -5.55 18.14
CA ALA A 41 -17.30 -6.05 16.89
C ALA A 41 -17.33 -5.02 15.74
N ALA A 42 -18.40 -4.19 15.66
CA ALA A 42 -18.50 -3.13 14.65
C ALA A 42 -17.43 -2.04 14.85
N GLY A 43 -17.18 -1.65 16.11
CA GLY A 43 -16.13 -0.69 16.47
C GLY A 43 -14.74 -1.27 16.20
N GLY A 44 -14.53 -2.55 16.50
CA GLY A 44 -13.29 -3.26 16.19
C GLY A 44 -12.99 -3.29 14.70
N PHE A 45 -13.96 -3.65 13.86
CA PHE A 45 -13.79 -3.67 12.41
C PHE A 45 -13.45 -2.28 11.84
N LEU A 46 -14.22 -1.25 12.20
CA LEU A 46 -13.99 0.10 11.70
C LEU A 46 -12.64 0.65 12.15
N SER A 47 -12.28 0.43 13.41
CA SER A 47 -10.97 0.81 13.95
C SER A 47 -9.84 0.13 13.18
N GLY A 48 -9.93 -1.20 12.96
CA GLY A 48 -8.96 -1.94 12.16
C GLY A 48 -8.89 -1.48 10.71
N PHE A 49 -10.03 -1.15 10.11
CA PHE A 49 -10.09 -0.66 8.73
C PHE A 49 -9.44 0.72 8.57
N LEU A 50 -9.68 1.63 9.50
CA LEU A 50 -9.15 3.00 9.44
C LEU A 50 -7.68 3.06 9.83
N HIS A 51 -7.19 2.12 10.64
CA HIS A 51 -5.86 2.15 11.19
C HIS A 51 -4.74 2.23 10.12
N PRO A 52 -4.66 1.32 9.12
CA PRO A 52 -3.63 1.41 8.09
C PRO A 52 -3.79 2.62 7.16
N LEU A 53 -4.96 3.23 7.11
CA LEU A 53 -5.21 4.44 6.33
C LEU A 53 -4.74 5.70 7.07
N ALA A 54 -4.63 5.66 8.38
CA ALA A 54 -4.16 6.78 9.21
C ALA A 54 -2.62 6.92 9.20
N GLY A 55 -1.89 5.83 8.91
CA GLY A 55 -0.42 5.82 8.81
C GLY A 55 0.05 6.07 7.35
N PRO A 56 0.53 7.26 7.00
CA PRO A 56 0.95 7.54 5.61
C PRO A 56 2.12 6.67 5.15
N ASP A 57 3.00 6.25 6.02
CA ASP A 57 4.08 5.30 5.80
C ASP A 57 3.56 3.92 5.39
N HIS A 58 2.52 3.43 6.07
CA HIS A 58 1.84 2.18 5.76
C HIS A 58 1.10 2.25 4.43
N VAL A 59 0.33 3.33 4.19
CA VAL A 59 -0.36 3.55 2.90
C VAL A 59 0.62 3.47 1.74
N VAL A 60 1.75 4.18 1.85
CA VAL A 60 2.76 4.24 0.80
C VAL A 60 3.39 2.87 0.55
N ALA A 61 3.75 2.13 1.62
CA ALA A 61 4.34 0.81 1.50
C ALA A 61 3.37 -0.21 0.88
N MET A 62 2.11 -0.24 1.30
CA MET A 62 1.10 -1.16 0.77
C MET A 62 0.76 -0.88 -0.68
N VAL A 63 0.63 0.39 -1.05
CA VAL A 63 0.49 0.79 -2.47
C VAL A 63 1.72 0.36 -3.27
N ALA A 64 2.94 0.49 -2.72
CA ALA A 64 4.17 0.07 -3.39
C ALA A 64 4.23 -1.45 -3.64
N VAL A 65 3.75 -2.28 -2.71
CA VAL A 65 3.66 -3.75 -2.92
C VAL A 65 2.77 -4.08 -4.10
N GLY A 66 1.57 -3.50 -4.16
CA GLY A 66 0.64 -3.69 -5.28
C GLY A 66 1.21 -3.19 -6.61
N LEU A 67 1.82 -2.01 -6.58
CA LEU A 67 2.45 -1.36 -7.74
C LEU A 67 3.60 -2.22 -8.29
N TRP A 68 4.50 -2.71 -7.42
CA TRP A 68 5.61 -3.55 -7.83
C TRP A 68 5.14 -4.91 -8.32
N GLY A 69 4.13 -5.52 -7.67
CA GLY A 69 3.50 -6.76 -8.14
C GLY A 69 2.95 -6.63 -9.56
N ALA A 70 2.24 -5.54 -9.86
CA ALA A 70 1.74 -5.24 -11.20
C ALA A 70 2.87 -4.98 -12.21
N PHE A 71 3.91 -4.26 -11.80
CA PHE A 71 5.09 -3.99 -12.61
C PHE A 71 5.85 -5.27 -13.00
N LEU A 72 5.97 -6.22 -12.06
CA LEU A 72 6.60 -7.52 -12.32
C LEU A 72 5.71 -8.43 -13.18
N GLY A 73 4.40 -8.23 -13.16
CA GLY A 73 3.44 -9.05 -13.89
C GLY A 73 3.06 -10.34 -13.15
N ARG A 74 2.39 -11.27 -13.87
CA ARG A 74 1.99 -12.56 -13.26
C ARG A 74 3.21 -13.48 -13.12
N PRO A 75 3.33 -14.24 -12.00
CA PRO A 75 2.36 -14.38 -10.90
C PRO A 75 2.54 -13.36 -9.76
N ALA A 76 3.59 -12.48 -9.79
CA ALA A 76 3.89 -11.51 -8.72
C ALA A 76 2.70 -10.60 -8.39
N LEU A 77 1.91 -10.24 -9.42
CA LEU A 77 0.69 -9.42 -9.31
C LEU A 77 -0.24 -9.85 -8.15
N TRP A 78 -0.37 -11.14 -7.93
CA TRP A 78 -1.23 -11.69 -6.88
C TRP A 78 -0.44 -12.23 -5.70
N LEU A 79 0.76 -12.77 -5.97
CA LEU A 79 1.56 -13.39 -4.92
C LEU A 79 2.03 -12.35 -3.89
N LEU A 80 2.55 -11.20 -4.31
CA LEU A 80 3.06 -10.21 -3.37
C LEU A 80 1.97 -9.63 -2.46
N PRO A 81 0.78 -9.22 -2.97
CA PRO A 81 -0.35 -8.80 -2.17
C PRO A 81 -0.92 -9.87 -1.22
N VAL A 82 -0.70 -11.15 -1.48
CA VAL A 82 -1.09 -12.24 -0.59
C VAL A 82 -0.01 -12.52 0.45
N VAL A 83 1.27 -12.56 0.05
CA VAL A 83 2.40 -12.79 0.96
C VAL A 83 2.46 -11.71 2.04
N PHE A 84 2.24 -10.46 1.68
CA PHE A 84 2.36 -9.35 2.61
C PHE A 84 1.43 -9.51 3.84
N PRO A 85 0.09 -9.60 3.72
CA PRO A 85 -0.80 -9.72 4.87
C PRO A 85 -0.62 -11.03 5.64
N LEU A 86 -0.26 -12.13 4.97
CA LEU A 86 -0.01 -13.41 5.66
C LEU A 86 1.21 -13.32 6.59
N VAL A 87 2.32 -12.77 6.11
CA VAL A 87 3.53 -12.62 6.92
C VAL A 87 3.35 -11.50 7.95
N MET A 88 2.65 -10.43 7.59
CA MET A 88 2.29 -9.35 8.50
C MET A 88 1.48 -9.86 9.70
N ALA A 89 0.56 -10.81 9.51
CA ALA A 89 -0.16 -11.44 10.62
C ALA A 89 0.79 -12.13 11.61
N GLY A 90 1.84 -12.81 11.12
CA GLY A 90 2.88 -13.40 11.98
C GLY A 90 3.68 -12.33 12.74
N GLY A 91 4.08 -11.24 12.06
CA GLY A 91 4.72 -10.09 12.69
C GLY A 91 3.81 -9.45 13.76
N GLY A 92 2.52 -9.32 13.46
CA GLY A 92 1.51 -8.81 14.40
C GLY A 92 1.38 -9.67 15.65
N ALA A 93 1.34 -10.98 15.51
CA ALA A 93 1.36 -11.90 16.64
C ALA A 93 2.61 -11.71 17.52
N ALA A 94 3.78 -11.53 16.91
CA ALA A 94 5.02 -11.24 17.64
C ALA A 94 4.94 -9.89 18.39
N GLY A 95 4.34 -8.86 17.78
CA GLY A 95 4.11 -7.57 18.41
C GLY A 95 3.16 -7.66 19.62
N VAL A 96 2.05 -8.37 19.48
CA VAL A 96 1.10 -8.63 20.59
C VAL A 96 1.79 -9.36 21.74
N LEU A 97 2.62 -10.35 21.43
CA LEU A 97 3.41 -11.11 22.40
C LEU A 97 4.62 -10.34 22.95
N ARG A 98 4.81 -9.09 22.52
CA ARG A 98 5.91 -8.21 22.93
C ARG A 98 7.30 -8.82 22.68
N VAL A 99 7.43 -9.63 21.63
CA VAL A 99 8.74 -10.11 21.16
C VAL A 99 9.57 -8.92 20.70
N PRO A 100 10.78 -8.68 21.22
CA PRO A 100 11.56 -7.53 20.84
C PRO A 100 11.94 -7.56 19.35
N LEU A 101 11.64 -6.52 18.61
CA LEU A 101 12.10 -6.31 17.23
C LEU A 101 12.69 -4.90 17.13
N PRO A 102 14.04 -4.76 17.10
CA PRO A 102 14.65 -3.44 17.02
C PRO A 102 14.47 -2.80 15.64
N GLY A 103 14.37 -1.47 15.61
CA GLY A 103 14.36 -0.70 14.36
C GLY A 103 13.08 -0.87 13.52
N VAL A 104 11.93 -1.06 14.15
CA VAL A 104 10.64 -1.26 13.44
C VAL A 104 10.36 -0.08 12.52
N GLU A 105 10.44 1.14 13.00
CA GLU A 105 10.21 2.36 12.20
C GLU A 105 11.19 2.48 11.02
N VAL A 106 12.45 2.13 11.26
CA VAL A 106 13.49 2.07 10.21
C VAL A 106 13.13 1.02 9.17
N GLY A 107 12.70 -0.17 9.59
CA GLY A 107 12.25 -1.25 8.69
C GLY A 107 11.05 -0.84 7.82
N ILE A 108 10.08 -0.14 8.40
CA ILE A 108 8.92 0.41 7.71
C ILE A 108 9.37 1.45 6.67
N ALA A 109 10.19 2.41 7.05
CA ALA A 109 10.71 3.44 6.14
C ALA A 109 11.53 2.83 4.99
N LEU A 110 12.39 1.85 5.29
CA LEU A 110 13.18 1.14 4.28
C LEU A 110 12.30 0.35 3.30
N SER A 111 11.13 -0.13 3.71
CA SER A 111 10.20 -0.81 2.80
C SER A 111 9.73 0.12 1.68
N ALA A 112 9.35 1.35 2.01
CA ALA A 112 8.93 2.35 1.03
C ALA A 112 10.09 2.73 0.10
N ILE A 113 11.30 2.92 0.64
CA ILE A 113 12.50 3.22 -0.15
C ILE A 113 12.82 2.07 -1.11
N ALA A 114 12.88 0.84 -0.62
CA ALA A 114 13.27 -0.32 -1.41
C ALA A 114 12.24 -0.65 -2.50
N LEU A 115 10.96 -0.72 -2.13
CA LEU A 115 9.88 -1.06 -3.08
C LEU A 115 9.65 0.07 -4.09
N GLY A 116 9.60 1.31 -3.62
CA GLY A 116 9.49 2.48 -4.49
C GLY A 116 10.69 2.61 -5.42
N GLY A 117 11.91 2.42 -4.91
CA GLY A 117 13.16 2.41 -5.66
C GLY A 117 13.21 1.31 -6.70
N ALA A 118 12.73 0.09 -6.38
CA ALA A 118 12.63 -1.02 -7.32
C ALA A 118 11.74 -0.67 -8.52
N VAL A 119 10.58 -0.05 -8.27
CA VAL A 119 9.68 0.42 -9.33
C VAL A 119 10.31 1.57 -10.13
N ALA A 120 10.91 2.56 -9.45
CA ALA A 120 11.55 3.71 -10.10
C ALA A 120 12.68 3.30 -11.05
N TRP A 121 13.52 2.38 -10.60
CA TRP A 121 14.61 1.83 -11.42
C TRP A 121 14.10 0.90 -12.53
N GLY A 122 12.88 0.40 -12.41
CA GLY A 122 12.33 -0.59 -13.32
C GLY A 122 12.91 -1.99 -13.08
N TRP A 123 13.27 -2.29 -11.82
CA TRP A 123 13.90 -3.56 -11.47
C TRP A 123 12.92 -4.73 -11.53
N ARG A 124 13.21 -5.67 -12.40
CA ARG A 124 12.46 -6.92 -12.56
C ARG A 124 13.14 -8.04 -11.76
N ALA A 125 12.97 -8.00 -10.46
CA ALA A 125 13.52 -9.02 -9.57
C ALA A 125 12.94 -10.42 -9.89
N PRO A 126 13.72 -11.50 -9.68
CA PRO A 126 13.17 -12.86 -9.62
C PRO A 126 12.06 -12.95 -8.57
N LEU A 127 10.99 -13.71 -8.87
CA LEU A 127 9.81 -13.81 -8.02
C LEU A 127 10.12 -14.16 -6.56
N ALA A 128 11.00 -15.14 -6.35
CA ALA A 128 11.41 -15.56 -5.01
C ALA A 128 12.05 -14.42 -4.22
N LEU A 129 12.92 -13.63 -4.86
CA LEU A 129 13.57 -12.48 -4.21
C LEU A 129 12.56 -11.39 -3.88
N ALA A 130 11.63 -11.10 -4.81
CA ALA A 130 10.57 -10.13 -4.57
C ALA A 130 9.67 -10.57 -3.39
N ALA A 131 9.30 -11.85 -3.34
CA ALA A 131 8.49 -12.38 -2.25
C ALA A 131 9.24 -12.34 -0.89
N VAL A 132 10.53 -12.66 -0.86
CA VAL A 132 11.35 -12.59 0.36
C VAL A 132 11.48 -11.15 0.85
N LEU A 133 11.73 -10.18 -0.03
CA LEU A 133 11.81 -8.77 0.34
C LEU A 133 10.48 -8.26 0.90
N VAL A 134 9.37 -8.56 0.23
CA VAL A 134 8.03 -8.19 0.67
C VAL A 134 7.70 -8.85 2.02
N ALA A 135 8.05 -10.12 2.21
CA ALA A 135 7.86 -10.84 3.46
C ALA A 135 8.69 -10.22 4.60
N ALA A 136 9.96 -9.91 4.36
CA ALA A 136 10.83 -9.29 5.37
C ALA A 136 10.24 -7.94 5.85
N PHE A 137 9.80 -7.10 4.94
CA PHE A 137 9.16 -5.83 5.30
C PHE A 137 7.81 -6.02 5.99
N ALA A 138 7.01 -7.02 5.59
CA ALA A 138 5.75 -7.33 6.23
C ALA A 138 5.88 -7.69 7.71
N VAL A 139 7.01 -8.28 8.14
CA VAL A 139 7.29 -8.55 9.57
C VAL A 139 7.32 -7.25 10.37
N PHE A 140 8.03 -6.21 9.89
CA PHE A 140 8.11 -4.92 10.59
C PHE A 140 6.76 -4.23 10.67
N HIS A 141 6.01 -4.18 9.56
CA HIS A 141 4.67 -3.60 9.53
C HIS A 141 3.71 -4.34 10.47
N GLY A 142 3.75 -5.69 10.45
CA GLY A 142 2.94 -6.48 11.36
C GLY A 142 3.28 -6.26 12.82
N HIS A 143 4.56 -6.22 13.15
CA HIS A 143 5.02 -6.01 14.52
C HIS A 143 4.55 -4.66 15.07
N ALA A 144 4.68 -3.56 14.29
CA ALA A 144 4.16 -2.24 14.66
C ALA A 144 2.67 -2.33 15.01
N HIS A 145 1.86 -2.88 14.11
CA HIS A 145 0.41 -2.99 14.33
C HIS A 145 0.03 -3.90 15.51
N GLY A 146 0.83 -4.95 15.77
CA GLY A 146 0.62 -5.80 16.93
C GLY A 146 0.88 -5.09 18.25
N THR A 147 1.86 -4.20 18.29
CA THR A 147 2.17 -3.38 19.49
C THR A 147 1.16 -2.27 19.72
N GLU A 148 0.50 -1.79 18.66
CA GLU A 148 -0.48 -0.69 18.67
C GLU A 148 -1.93 -1.17 18.79
N LEU A 149 -2.17 -2.49 18.88
CA LEU A 149 -3.52 -3.04 18.96
C LEU A 149 -4.28 -2.45 20.18
N PRO A 150 -5.43 -1.77 19.98
CA PRO A 150 -6.19 -1.20 21.06
C PRO A 150 -6.73 -2.29 21.99
N GLN A 151 -6.52 -2.14 23.30
CA GLN A 151 -6.97 -3.12 24.32
C GLN A 151 -8.50 -3.32 24.35
N ALA A 152 -9.27 -2.30 23.95
CA ALA A 152 -10.72 -2.33 23.93
C ALA A 152 -11.34 -2.90 22.64
N ALA A 153 -10.51 -3.18 21.60
CA ALA A 153 -10.99 -3.67 20.32
C ALA A 153 -11.21 -5.18 20.37
N ASP A 154 -12.26 -5.66 19.68
CA ASP A 154 -12.36 -7.08 19.32
C ASP A 154 -11.21 -7.42 18.35
N PRO A 155 -10.25 -8.28 18.72
CA PRO A 155 -9.07 -8.53 17.92
C PRO A 155 -9.36 -9.16 16.55
N ILE A 156 -10.42 -9.97 16.45
CA ILE A 156 -10.82 -10.64 15.21
C ILE A 156 -11.44 -9.60 14.27
N ALA A 157 -12.39 -8.82 14.76
CA ALA A 157 -13.05 -7.77 13.97
C ALA A 157 -12.03 -6.71 13.52
N TYR A 158 -11.11 -6.31 14.40
CA TYR A 158 -10.01 -5.41 14.06
C TYR A 158 -9.13 -5.98 12.95
N SER A 159 -8.68 -7.23 13.08
CA SER A 159 -7.83 -7.89 12.08
C SER A 159 -8.52 -8.01 10.72
N LEU A 160 -9.83 -8.30 10.71
CA LEU A 160 -10.61 -8.36 9.46
C LEU A 160 -10.68 -6.99 8.79
N GLY A 161 -11.00 -5.93 9.53
CA GLY A 161 -11.01 -4.57 9.00
C GLY A 161 -9.66 -4.16 8.44
N PHE A 162 -8.60 -4.45 9.17
CA PHE A 162 -7.22 -4.19 8.78
C PHE A 162 -6.83 -4.91 7.46
N VAL A 163 -7.12 -6.20 7.35
CA VAL A 163 -6.82 -6.99 6.14
C VAL A 163 -7.60 -6.46 4.93
N VAL A 164 -8.86 -6.07 5.11
CA VAL A 164 -9.67 -5.47 4.04
C VAL A 164 -9.05 -4.15 3.56
N ALA A 165 -8.69 -3.26 4.47
CA ALA A 165 -8.08 -1.98 4.11
C ALA A 165 -6.72 -2.16 3.42
N THR A 166 -5.86 -3.04 3.94
CA THR A 166 -4.58 -3.40 3.32
C THR A 166 -4.77 -3.96 1.91
N GLY A 167 -5.74 -4.87 1.73
CA GLY A 167 -6.09 -5.42 0.43
C GLY A 167 -6.53 -4.35 -0.57
N LEU A 168 -7.32 -3.37 -0.13
CA LEU A 168 -7.73 -2.23 -0.97
C LEU A 168 -6.56 -1.35 -1.38
N LEU A 169 -5.60 -1.11 -0.48
CA LEU A 169 -4.37 -0.37 -0.78
C LEU A 169 -3.50 -1.12 -1.79
N HIS A 170 -3.37 -2.45 -1.66
CA HIS A 170 -2.69 -3.27 -2.67
C HIS A 170 -3.40 -3.19 -4.04
N LEU A 171 -4.73 -3.28 -4.07
CA LEU A 171 -5.51 -3.15 -5.30
C LEU A 171 -5.34 -1.76 -5.93
N CYS A 172 -5.25 -0.71 -5.13
CA CYS A 172 -4.94 0.64 -5.59
C CYS A 172 -3.57 0.66 -6.29
N GLY A 173 -2.54 0.09 -5.66
CA GLY A 173 -1.20 -0.04 -6.25
C GLY A 173 -1.21 -0.83 -7.56
N ILE A 174 -1.93 -1.96 -7.61
CA ILE A 174 -2.12 -2.76 -8.83
C ILE A 174 -2.78 -1.91 -9.92
N ALA A 175 -3.83 -1.17 -9.61
CA ALA A 175 -4.53 -0.34 -10.58
C ALA A 175 -3.62 0.73 -11.20
N PHE A 176 -2.75 1.36 -10.39
CA PHE A 176 -1.72 2.26 -10.91
C PHE A 176 -0.68 1.52 -11.75
N GLY A 177 -0.24 0.33 -11.33
CA GLY A 177 0.72 -0.49 -12.05
C GLY A 177 0.23 -0.92 -13.44
N GLU A 178 -1.07 -1.13 -13.62
CA GLU A 178 -1.69 -1.43 -14.91
C GLU A 178 -1.50 -0.32 -15.95
N LEU A 179 -1.15 0.91 -15.53
CA LEU A 179 -0.81 2.01 -16.45
C LEU A 179 0.41 1.66 -17.33
N THR A 180 1.27 0.72 -16.90
CA THR A 180 2.40 0.25 -17.71
C THR A 180 2.02 -0.36 -19.06
N ARG A 181 0.73 -0.67 -19.26
CA ARG A 181 0.18 -1.15 -20.54
C ARG A 181 0.18 -0.06 -21.65
N TRP A 182 0.34 1.22 -21.26
CA TRP A 182 0.42 2.33 -22.21
C TRP A 182 1.85 2.84 -22.34
N PRO A 183 2.24 3.38 -23.51
CA PRO A 183 3.61 3.84 -23.76
C PRO A 183 4.12 4.89 -22.77
N TRP A 184 3.24 5.80 -22.33
CA TRP A 184 3.56 6.83 -21.31
C TRP A 184 3.45 6.29 -19.87
N GLY A 185 2.69 5.23 -19.67
CA GLY A 185 2.36 4.70 -18.35
C GLY A 185 3.58 4.16 -17.61
N SER A 186 4.54 3.56 -18.30
CA SER A 186 5.80 3.10 -17.68
C SER A 186 6.58 4.26 -17.04
N LYS A 187 6.60 5.43 -17.67
CA LYS A 187 7.24 6.62 -17.09
C LYS A 187 6.47 7.12 -15.87
N ALA A 188 5.14 7.16 -15.95
CA ALA A 188 4.28 7.57 -14.83
C ALA A 188 4.42 6.64 -13.61
N VAL A 189 4.42 5.32 -13.83
CA VAL A 189 4.60 4.31 -12.77
C VAL A 189 5.97 4.43 -12.13
N ARG A 190 7.04 4.61 -12.92
CA ARG A 190 8.40 4.82 -12.40
C ARG A 190 8.51 6.15 -11.64
N GLY A 191 7.87 7.21 -12.11
CA GLY A 191 7.78 8.48 -11.39
C GLY A 191 7.06 8.34 -10.05
N LEU A 192 5.96 7.57 -10.00
CA LEU A 192 5.28 7.26 -8.75
C LEU A 192 6.17 6.44 -7.80
N GLY A 193 6.91 5.45 -8.33
CA GLY A 193 7.90 4.70 -7.55
C GLY A 193 8.98 5.61 -6.93
N ALA A 194 9.50 6.57 -7.70
CA ALA A 194 10.47 7.55 -7.21
C ALA A 194 9.87 8.44 -6.10
N LEU A 195 8.63 8.89 -6.26
CA LEU A 195 7.93 9.66 -5.23
C LEU A 195 7.77 8.84 -3.94
N ILE A 196 7.35 7.58 -4.05
CA ILE A 196 7.25 6.66 -2.91
C ILE A 196 8.59 6.52 -2.19
N ALA A 197 9.69 6.31 -2.93
CA ALA A 197 11.03 6.20 -2.35
C ALA A 197 11.47 7.48 -1.63
N LEU A 198 11.18 8.66 -2.19
CA LEU A 198 11.47 9.94 -1.58
C LEU A 198 10.68 10.17 -0.28
N VAL A 199 9.40 9.81 -0.29
CA VAL A 199 8.55 9.86 0.91
C VAL A 199 9.09 8.91 1.98
N GLY A 200 9.48 7.69 1.60
CA GLY A 200 10.14 6.73 2.48
C GLY A 200 11.45 7.26 3.09
N ALA A 201 12.26 7.98 2.30
CA ALA A 201 13.47 8.65 2.81
C ALA A 201 13.13 9.72 3.86
N GLY A 202 12.03 10.44 3.67
CA GLY A 202 11.52 11.39 4.66
C GLY A 202 11.09 10.72 5.97
N PHE A 203 10.48 9.52 5.91
CA PHE A 203 10.15 8.74 7.10
C PHE A 203 11.42 8.23 7.79
N LEU A 204 12.40 7.77 7.02
CA LEU A 204 13.68 7.29 7.58
C LEU A 204 14.39 8.38 8.39
N VAL A 205 14.44 9.61 7.87
CA VAL A 205 15.03 10.75 8.59
C VAL A 205 14.33 11.04 9.92
N ARG A 206 13.03 10.75 10.01
CA ARG A 206 12.26 10.94 11.25
C ARG A 206 12.43 9.77 12.24
N ALA A 207 12.78 8.60 11.73
CA ALA A 207 12.98 7.38 12.53
C ALA A 207 14.39 7.26 13.14
N LEU A 208 15.37 8.08 12.66
CA LEU A 208 16.75 8.18 13.15
C LEU A 208 16.91 9.28 14.20
#